data_98c0d1e6508531cc94df0b34875eedaf
#
_entry.id   98c0d1e6508531cc94df0b34875eedaf
#
_cell.length_a   1.000
_cell.length_b   1.000
_cell.length_c   1.000
_cell.angle_alpha   90.00
_cell.angle_beta   90.00
_cell.angle_gamma   90.00
#
_symmetry.space_group_name_H-M   'P 1'
#
loop_
_entity.id
_entity.type
_entity.pdbx_description
1 polymer ?
#
loop_
_entity_poly.entity_id
_entity_poly.type
_entity_poly.pdbx_seq_one_letter_code
_entity_poly.pdbx_strand_id
1 'polypeptide(L)'
;MEVHVKVSIPSYNYRGFVARAVCDSKTDWELPESYLAYLEKSHQNKIIYQTKTTEETSKLEFLIQQAHGLYVLIKDHAEVENFRSFEHLARLLKEQSITTKDGSVMPVEGAKLTSQILQNPSDPDATFRHKAGESHIGHSLNFVEVYDNETDMGLIMHADVKENTYSDAQYGEDFVKNHPLAKEMDTLAVDGAYYRQETVKHADELGLEINFSQMTGRAVAEDSIGVDQFKIDPETRKITRCPQGHQPIFSLYDEIKETHTAKFYKEHCQNCPLFERCQVKEQKRAYHISFSENKIRTDQTRSKMGTDRHRKLSNYRAGVEGVPSVLKRAYRLEHLPVRGQVRSNFCLHHRPKLQKMQEIHQKEWSSHFYASYISKKICDQKNFDHKDSTLTFFGNKKLVFGI
;
A
#
# COMPACT_ATOMS: atom_id res chain seq x y z
N MET A 1 10.07 -3.22 -30.20
CA MET A 1 10.22 -3.84 -28.85
C MET A 1 8.89 -4.49 -28.55
N GLU A 2 8.75 -5.75 -28.94
CA GLU A 2 7.51 -6.51 -28.79
C GLU A 2 7.32 -6.82 -27.30
N VAL A 3 6.27 -6.29 -26.74
CA VAL A 3 5.85 -6.63 -25.38
C VAL A 3 5.19 -8.00 -25.46
N HIS A 4 5.92 -9.05 -25.14
CA HIS A 4 5.36 -10.36 -24.90
C HIS A 4 4.51 -10.31 -23.62
N VAL A 5 3.28 -9.87 -23.74
CA VAL A 5 2.27 -10.09 -22.71
C VAL A 5 2.03 -11.59 -22.68
N LYS A 6 2.51 -12.27 -21.64
CA LYS A 6 2.17 -13.68 -21.42
C LYS A 6 0.65 -13.80 -21.21
N VAL A 7 -0.07 -14.07 -22.29
CA VAL A 7 -1.53 -14.28 -22.31
C VAL A 7 -1.94 -15.59 -21.58
N SER A 8 -1.00 -16.28 -20.92
CA SER A 8 -1.21 -17.56 -20.25
C SER A 8 -2.09 -17.49 -18.97
N ILE A 9 -2.29 -16.31 -18.39
CA ILE A 9 -2.98 -16.15 -17.11
C ILE A 9 -4.51 -16.32 -17.25
N PRO A 10 -5.20 -15.69 -18.20
CA PRO A 10 -6.65 -15.83 -18.36
C PRO A 10 -7.08 -17.29 -18.66
N SER A 11 -6.40 -17.96 -19.59
CA SER A 11 -6.75 -19.33 -19.98
C SER A 11 -6.61 -20.34 -18.83
N TYR A 12 -5.60 -20.16 -17.97
CA TYR A 12 -5.41 -20.98 -16.77
C TYR A 12 -6.58 -20.83 -15.78
N ASN A 13 -7.03 -19.60 -15.57
CA ASN A 13 -8.12 -19.30 -14.66
C ASN A 13 -9.45 -19.90 -15.13
N TYR A 14 -9.85 -19.66 -16.38
CA TYR A 14 -11.11 -20.17 -16.93
C TYR A 14 -11.23 -21.69 -16.78
N ARG A 15 -10.15 -22.41 -17.06
CA ARG A 15 -10.14 -23.85 -16.91
C ARG A 15 -10.32 -24.32 -15.46
N GLY A 16 -9.60 -23.71 -14.53
CA GLY A 16 -9.73 -24.03 -13.11
C GLY A 16 -11.15 -23.81 -12.58
N PHE A 17 -11.84 -22.80 -13.09
CA PHE A 17 -13.23 -22.52 -12.76
C PHE A 17 -14.19 -23.57 -13.33
N VAL A 18 -14.09 -23.88 -14.62
CA VAL A 18 -14.96 -24.91 -15.24
C VAL A 18 -14.79 -26.24 -14.51
N ALA A 19 -13.55 -26.70 -14.28
CA ALA A 19 -13.29 -27.94 -13.57
C ALA A 19 -13.86 -27.92 -12.13
N ARG A 20 -13.74 -26.83 -11.42
CA ARG A 20 -14.24 -26.74 -10.05
C ARG A 20 -15.76 -26.65 -9.99
N ALA A 21 -16.37 -25.84 -10.86
CA ALA A 21 -17.82 -25.76 -10.97
C ALA A 21 -18.45 -27.12 -11.31
N VAL A 22 -17.80 -27.91 -12.20
CA VAL A 22 -18.23 -29.27 -12.50
C VAL A 22 -18.02 -30.21 -11.32
N CYS A 23 -16.92 -30.11 -10.57
CA CYS A 23 -16.69 -30.91 -9.36
C CYS A 23 -17.70 -30.64 -8.24
N ASP A 24 -18.05 -29.35 -8.04
CA ASP A 24 -18.98 -28.93 -7.01
C ASP A 24 -20.44 -29.36 -7.35
N SER A 25 -20.75 -29.50 -8.64
CA SER A 25 -22.05 -29.98 -9.14
C SER A 25 -22.24 -31.49 -8.98
N LYS A 26 -21.82 -32.10 -7.87
CA LYS A 26 -22.06 -33.52 -7.53
C LYS A 26 -23.55 -33.91 -7.39
N THR A 27 -24.42 -33.01 -7.70
CA THR A 27 -25.86 -33.19 -7.78
C THR A 27 -26.26 -33.70 -9.17
N ASP A 28 -27.45 -34.22 -9.32
CA ASP A 28 -28.03 -34.82 -10.53
C ASP A 28 -28.15 -33.91 -11.75
N TRP A 29 -27.21 -32.99 -11.93
CA TRP A 29 -27.16 -32.07 -13.08
C TRP A 29 -26.59 -32.84 -14.27
N GLU A 30 -27.38 -33.01 -15.30
CA GLU A 30 -26.95 -33.60 -16.58
C GLU A 30 -26.05 -32.61 -17.33
N LEU A 31 -24.75 -32.63 -17.02
CA LEU A 31 -23.77 -31.84 -17.76
C LEU A 31 -23.37 -32.54 -19.06
N PRO A 32 -23.26 -31.80 -20.17
CA PRO A 32 -22.70 -32.34 -21.41
C PRO A 32 -21.31 -32.96 -21.21
N GLU A 33 -21.01 -34.03 -21.91
CA GLU A 33 -19.74 -34.76 -21.81
C GLU A 33 -18.53 -33.88 -22.06
N SER A 34 -18.68 -32.84 -22.89
CA SER A 34 -17.63 -31.84 -23.15
C SER A 34 -17.14 -31.13 -21.91
N TYR A 35 -17.95 -30.95 -20.86
CA TYR A 35 -17.56 -30.37 -19.60
C TYR A 35 -16.86 -31.36 -18.67
N LEU A 36 -17.23 -32.65 -18.75
CA LEU A 36 -16.61 -33.70 -17.95
C LEU A 36 -15.12 -33.86 -18.28
N ALA A 37 -14.73 -33.61 -19.53
CA ALA A 37 -13.33 -33.63 -19.93
C ALA A 37 -12.43 -32.66 -19.10
N TYR A 38 -13.00 -31.58 -18.57
CA TYR A 38 -12.24 -30.63 -17.70
C TYR A 38 -11.86 -31.21 -16.33
N LEU A 39 -12.48 -32.33 -15.92
CA LEU A 39 -12.09 -33.05 -14.69
C LEU A 39 -10.81 -33.86 -14.88
N GLU A 40 -10.47 -34.22 -16.12
CA GLU A 40 -9.31 -35.00 -16.43
C GLU A 40 -8.01 -34.15 -16.38
N LYS A 41 -7.04 -34.63 -15.60
CA LYS A 41 -5.74 -33.97 -15.47
C LYS A 41 -4.96 -33.90 -16.80
N SER A 42 -5.11 -34.92 -17.66
CA SER A 42 -4.53 -34.98 -19.01
C SER A 42 -5.04 -33.83 -19.89
N HIS A 43 -6.37 -33.65 -19.92
CA HIS A 43 -7.01 -32.54 -20.64
C HIS A 43 -6.58 -31.20 -20.11
N GLN A 44 -6.54 -31.08 -18.81
CA GLN A 44 -6.06 -29.88 -18.15
C GLN A 44 -4.61 -29.52 -18.54
N ASN A 45 -3.70 -30.47 -18.50
CA ASN A 45 -2.29 -30.27 -18.87
C ASN A 45 -2.13 -29.91 -20.35
N LYS A 46 -2.93 -30.49 -21.24
CA LYS A 46 -2.91 -30.16 -22.65
C LYS A 46 -3.23 -28.69 -22.92
N ILE A 47 -4.23 -28.17 -22.25
CA ILE A 47 -4.59 -26.74 -22.40
C ILE A 47 -3.49 -25.81 -21.84
N ILE A 48 -2.89 -26.16 -20.69
CA ILE A 48 -1.88 -25.29 -20.04
C ILE A 48 -0.55 -25.29 -20.79
N TYR A 49 -0.01 -26.49 -21.03
CA TYR A 49 1.40 -26.65 -21.41
C TYR A 49 1.61 -26.90 -22.91
N GLN A 50 0.55 -27.22 -23.66
CA GLN A 50 0.64 -27.55 -25.08
C GLN A 50 -0.03 -26.51 -25.99
N THR A 51 -0.49 -25.37 -25.43
CA THR A 51 -1.02 -24.27 -26.24
C THR A 51 0.14 -23.49 -26.85
N LYS A 52 0.16 -23.37 -28.16
CA LYS A 52 1.13 -22.53 -28.87
C LYS A 52 0.70 -21.06 -28.79
N THR A 53 1.65 -20.15 -28.80
CA THR A 53 1.39 -18.69 -28.76
C THR A 53 0.44 -18.23 -29.87
N THR A 54 0.54 -18.82 -31.06
CA THR A 54 -0.35 -18.51 -32.20
C THR A 54 -1.80 -18.96 -32.00
N GLU A 55 -2.06 -19.86 -31.06
CA GLU A 55 -3.39 -20.42 -30.75
C GLU A 55 -4.02 -19.82 -29.49
N GLU A 56 -3.29 -18.97 -28.78
CA GLU A 56 -3.71 -18.48 -27.45
C GLU A 56 -5.04 -17.72 -27.53
N THR A 57 -5.20 -16.83 -28.48
CA THR A 57 -6.42 -16.01 -28.61
C THR A 57 -7.64 -16.86 -28.91
N SER A 58 -7.56 -17.76 -29.91
CA SER A 58 -8.69 -18.62 -30.28
C SER A 58 -9.06 -19.62 -29.17
N LYS A 59 -8.06 -20.11 -28.44
CA LYS A 59 -8.32 -20.98 -27.28
C LYS A 59 -8.91 -20.22 -26.09
N LEU A 60 -8.50 -18.98 -25.88
CA LEU A 60 -9.10 -18.12 -24.85
C LEU A 60 -10.56 -17.82 -25.17
N GLU A 61 -10.88 -17.47 -26.40
CA GLU A 61 -12.23 -17.26 -26.87
C GLU A 61 -13.09 -18.52 -26.66
N PHE A 62 -12.58 -19.68 -27.06
CA PHE A 62 -13.26 -20.95 -26.85
C PHE A 62 -13.51 -21.23 -25.37
N LEU A 63 -12.52 -21.03 -24.49
CA LEU A 63 -12.66 -21.25 -23.06
C LEU A 63 -13.67 -20.33 -22.40
N ILE A 64 -13.73 -19.07 -22.84
CA ILE A 64 -14.72 -18.09 -22.36
C ILE A 64 -16.13 -18.50 -22.77
N GLN A 65 -16.31 -18.95 -24.01
CA GLN A 65 -17.59 -19.45 -24.49
C GLN A 65 -18.04 -20.70 -23.70
N GLN A 66 -17.12 -21.61 -23.43
CA GLN A 66 -17.39 -22.79 -22.58
C GLN A 66 -17.77 -22.38 -21.14
N ALA A 67 -17.04 -21.45 -20.55
CA ALA A 67 -17.33 -20.94 -19.21
C ALA A 67 -18.71 -20.24 -19.15
N HIS A 68 -19.04 -19.46 -20.17
CA HIS A 68 -20.36 -18.82 -20.29
C HIS A 68 -21.48 -19.86 -20.52
N GLY A 69 -21.26 -20.85 -21.38
CA GLY A 69 -22.20 -21.93 -21.61
C GLY A 69 -22.50 -22.70 -20.32
N LEU A 70 -21.45 -23.03 -19.54
CA LEU A 70 -21.63 -23.67 -18.23
C LEU A 70 -22.42 -22.75 -17.27
N TYR A 71 -22.08 -21.48 -17.19
CA TYR A 71 -22.80 -20.52 -16.34
C TYR A 71 -24.30 -20.47 -16.69
N VAL A 72 -24.65 -20.41 -17.97
CA VAL A 72 -26.05 -20.39 -18.43
C VAL A 72 -26.78 -21.69 -18.09
N LEU A 73 -26.10 -22.84 -18.20
CA LEU A 73 -26.68 -24.14 -17.86
C LEU A 73 -27.03 -24.28 -16.38
N ILE A 74 -26.18 -23.74 -15.49
CA ILE A 74 -26.30 -24.00 -14.05
C ILE A 74 -26.95 -22.88 -13.25
N LYS A 75 -27.01 -21.66 -13.77
CA LYS A 75 -27.43 -20.45 -13.03
C LYS A 75 -28.84 -20.51 -12.42
N ASP A 76 -29.74 -21.27 -13.03
CA ASP A 76 -31.14 -21.35 -12.61
C ASP A 76 -31.42 -22.55 -11.65
N HIS A 77 -30.39 -23.33 -11.29
CA HIS A 77 -30.51 -24.37 -10.29
C HIS A 77 -30.54 -23.82 -8.87
N ALA A 78 -31.48 -24.23 -8.05
CA ALA A 78 -31.78 -23.66 -6.74
C ALA A 78 -30.61 -23.70 -5.74
N GLU A 79 -29.66 -24.63 -5.89
CA GLU A 79 -28.53 -24.79 -4.98
C GLU A 79 -27.25 -24.09 -5.44
N VAL A 80 -27.24 -23.60 -6.68
CA VAL A 80 -26.00 -23.10 -7.31
C VAL A 80 -25.42 -21.88 -6.59
N GLU A 81 -26.27 -21.04 -6.01
CA GLU A 81 -25.85 -19.85 -5.26
C GLU A 81 -25.03 -20.18 -4.00
N ASN A 82 -25.14 -21.41 -3.50
CA ASN A 82 -24.38 -21.89 -2.35
C ASN A 82 -22.93 -22.29 -2.72
N PHE A 83 -22.63 -22.40 -4.02
CA PHE A 83 -21.29 -22.78 -4.47
C PHE A 83 -20.39 -21.57 -4.72
N ARG A 84 -19.35 -21.46 -3.93
CA ARG A 84 -18.33 -20.43 -4.08
C ARG A 84 -17.65 -20.42 -5.46
N SER A 85 -17.57 -21.58 -6.09
CA SER A 85 -17.06 -21.73 -7.46
C SER A 85 -17.98 -21.07 -8.48
N PHE A 86 -19.29 -21.10 -8.28
CA PHE A 86 -20.24 -20.41 -9.14
C PHE A 86 -20.11 -18.89 -9.01
N GLU A 87 -20.00 -18.36 -7.79
CA GLU A 87 -19.72 -16.96 -7.54
C GLU A 87 -18.45 -16.48 -8.27
N HIS A 88 -17.38 -17.28 -8.18
CA HIS A 88 -16.14 -16.98 -8.88
C HIS A 88 -16.27 -17.06 -10.40
N LEU A 89 -17.05 -18.01 -10.93
CA LEU A 89 -17.33 -18.12 -12.37
C LEU A 89 -18.09 -16.88 -12.87
N ALA A 90 -19.13 -16.46 -12.14
CA ALA A 90 -19.89 -15.26 -12.45
C ALA A 90 -18.99 -13.99 -12.43
N ARG A 91 -18.15 -13.86 -11.39
CA ARG A 91 -17.19 -12.79 -11.27
C ARG A 91 -16.19 -12.76 -12.43
N LEU A 92 -15.64 -13.91 -12.79
CA LEU A 92 -14.69 -14.05 -13.88
C LEU A 92 -15.30 -13.58 -15.21
N LEU A 93 -16.51 -14.07 -15.54
CA LEU A 93 -17.21 -13.68 -16.76
C LEU A 93 -17.52 -12.18 -16.78
N LYS A 94 -17.98 -11.63 -15.66
CA LYS A 94 -18.26 -10.20 -15.54
C LYS A 94 -17.02 -9.30 -15.75
N GLU A 95 -15.87 -9.73 -15.23
CA GLU A 95 -14.65 -8.92 -15.21
C GLU A 95 -13.80 -9.11 -16.47
N GLN A 96 -13.85 -10.27 -17.11
CA GLN A 96 -12.90 -10.64 -18.16
C GLN A 96 -13.57 -10.97 -19.51
N SER A 97 -14.89 -10.85 -19.63
CA SER A 97 -15.58 -11.02 -20.89
C SER A 97 -16.56 -9.90 -21.21
N ILE A 98 -16.88 -9.77 -22.49
CA ILE A 98 -17.92 -8.86 -23.03
C ILE A 98 -18.88 -9.64 -23.87
N THR A 99 -20.17 -9.29 -23.81
CA THR A 99 -21.18 -9.81 -24.72
C THR A 99 -21.29 -8.89 -25.93
N THR A 100 -21.13 -9.44 -27.10
CA THR A 100 -21.24 -8.72 -28.36
C THR A 100 -22.71 -8.56 -28.77
N LYS A 101 -22.98 -7.73 -29.79
CA LYS A 101 -24.35 -7.41 -30.21
C LYS A 101 -25.14 -8.61 -30.73
N ASP A 102 -24.45 -9.63 -31.24
CA ASP A 102 -25.00 -10.91 -31.72
C ASP A 102 -25.19 -11.93 -30.58
N GLY A 103 -24.88 -11.57 -29.32
CA GLY A 103 -25.02 -12.43 -28.16
C GLY A 103 -23.84 -13.36 -27.91
N SER A 104 -22.80 -13.31 -28.72
CA SER A 104 -21.57 -14.07 -28.47
C SER A 104 -20.76 -13.44 -27.33
N VAL A 105 -20.00 -14.26 -26.62
CA VAL A 105 -19.14 -13.80 -25.49
C VAL A 105 -17.70 -13.87 -25.91
N MET A 106 -17.01 -12.75 -25.77
CA MET A 106 -15.61 -12.57 -26.20
C MET A 106 -14.74 -12.10 -25.02
N PRO A 107 -13.42 -12.36 -25.04
CA PRO A 107 -12.52 -11.83 -24.02
C PRO A 107 -12.44 -10.30 -24.08
N VAL A 108 -12.30 -9.69 -22.92
CA VAL A 108 -11.94 -8.25 -22.81
C VAL A 108 -10.52 -8.08 -23.31
N GLU A 109 -10.26 -7.02 -24.07
CA GLU A 109 -8.92 -6.65 -24.50
C GLU A 109 -7.99 -6.42 -23.29
N GLY A 110 -6.77 -6.96 -23.34
CA GLY A 110 -5.82 -6.90 -22.23
C GLY A 110 -5.58 -5.50 -21.66
N ALA A 111 -5.59 -4.47 -22.50
CA ALA A 111 -5.44 -3.07 -22.08
C ALA A 111 -6.61 -2.53 -21.22
N LYS A 112 -7.76 -3.18 -21.27
CA LYS A 112 -8.95 -2.81 -20.47
C LYS A 112 -9.07 -3.60 -19.17
N LEU A 113 -8.22 -4.61 -18.97
CA LEU A 113 -8.20 -5.38 -17.72
C LEU A 113 -7.57 -4.57 -16.60
N THR A 114 -8.23 -4.55 -15.44
CA THR A 114 -7.72 -3.88 -14.25
C THR A 114 -6.88 -4.84 -13.41
N SER A 115 -6.03 -4.30 -12.55
CA SER A 115 -5.19 -5.11 -11.65
C SER A 115 -5.97 -5.84 -10.56
N GLN A 116 -7.23 -5.48 -10.34
CA GLN A 116 -8.10 -6.06 -9.31
C GLN A 116 -9.00 -7.18 -9.81
N ILE A 117 -8.95 -7.52 -11.10
CA ILE A 117 -9.72 -8.65 -11.64
C ILE A 117 -9.29 -9.95 -10.97
N LEU A 118 -10.18 -10.92 -10.99
CA LEU A 118 -9.93 -12.24 -10.43
C LEU A 118 -8.71 -12.92 -11.10
N GLN A 119 -7.61 -12.99 -10.37
CA GLN A 119 -6.34 -13.54 -10.86
C GLN A 119 -6.25 -15.06 -10.67
N ASN A 120 -6.81 -15.58 -9.59
CA ASN A 120 -6.72 -16.99 -9.23
C ASN A 120 -7.98 -17.46 -8.48
N PRO A 121 -8.70 -18.49 -8.97
CA PRO A 121 -9.91 -19.00 -8.30
C PRO A 121 -9.63 -19.62 -6.92
N SER A 122 -8.41 -20.06 -6.68
CA SER A 122 -8.00 -20.59 -5.37
C SER A 122 -7.52 -19.49 -4.41
N ASP A 123 -7.35 -18.29 -4.92
CA ASP A 123 -6.91 -17.10 -4.18
C ASP A 123 -7.61 -15.85 -4.74
N PRO A 124 -8.93 -15.70 -4.51
CA PRO A 124 -9.74 -14.67 -5.15
C PRO A 124 -9.40 -13.25 -4.69
N ASP A 125 -8.68 -13.10 -3.59
CA ASP A 125 -8.21 -11.83 -3.03
C ASP A 125 -6.86 -11.41 -3.63
N ALA A 126 -6.18 -12.31 -4.36
CA ALA A 126 -4.91 -11.99 -5.02
C ALA A 126 -5.12 -10.97 -6.14
N THR A 127 -4.30 -9.93 -6.15
CA THR A 127 -4.32 -8.87 -7.17
C THR A 127 -3.06 -8.88 -8.01
N PHE A 128 -3.08 -8.20 -9.15
CA PHE A 128 -1.97 -8.10 -10.07
C PHE A 128 -1.21 -6.78 -9.88
N ARG A 129 0.13 -6.85 -9.84
CA ARG A 129 1.02 -5.68 -9.85
C ARG A 129 2.18 -5.91 -10.79
N HIS A 130 2.50 -4.91 -11.59
CA HIS A 130 3.72 -4.89 -12.40
C HIS A 130 4.74 -3.96 -11.73
N LYS A 131 5.92 -4.47 -11.39
CA LYS A 131 6.99 -3.70 -10.73
C LYS A 131 8.35 -4.12 -11.30
N ALA A 132 9.20 -3.16 -11.64
CA ALA A 132 10.57 -3.39 -12.13
C ALA A 132 10.66 -4.35 -13.32
N GLY A 133 9.68 -4.34 -14.23
CA GLY A 133 9.66 -5.23 -15.40
C GLY A 133 9.09 -6.62 -15.13
N GLU A 134 8.73 -6.94 -13.90
CA GLU A 134 8.17 -8.23 -13.50
C GLU A 134 6.70 -8.14 -13.09
N SER A 135 5.95 -9.20 -13.35
CA SER A 135 4.53 -9.33 -13.02
C SER A 135 4.38 -10.17 -11.75
N HIS A 136 3.67 -9.62 -10.77
CA HIS A 136 3.43 -10.26 -9.48
C HIS A 136 1.93 -10.44 -9.26
N ILE A 137 1.51 -11.66 -8.90
CA ILE A 137 0.14 -11.99 -8.50
C ILE A 137 0.16 -12.45 -7.06
N GLY A 138 -0.64 -11.82 -6.20
CA GLY A 138 -0.72 -12.18 -4.79
C GLY A 138 -1.02 -11.00 -3.90
N HIS A 139 -0.30 -10.95 -2.78
CA HIS A 139 -0.47 -9.98 -1.73
C HIS A 139 0.84 -9.24 -1.47
N SER A 140 0.76 -8.04 -0.87
CA SER A 140 1.89 -7.31 -0.32
C SER A 140 1.94 -7.49 1.19
N LEU A 141 3.16 -7.56 1.75
CA LEU A 141 3.40 -7.54 3.19
C LEU A 141 4.05 -6.21 3.55
N ASN A 142 3.49 -5.56 4.55
CA ASN A 142 4.12 -4.42 5.21
C ASN A 142 4.36 -4.76 6.67
N PHE A 143 5.44 -4.26 7.25
CA PHE A 143 5.75 -4.47 8.66
C PHE A 143 6.38 -3.22 9.27
N VAL A 144 6.29 -3.14 10.60
CA VAL A 144 6.88 -2.09 11.41
C VAL A 144 7.89 -2.71 12.36
N GLU A 145 9.11 -2.24 12.29
CA GLU A 145 10.19 -2.64 13.17
C GLU A 145 10.50 -1.51 14.15
N VAL A 146 10.63 -1.86 15.42
CA VAL A 146 11.17 -0.98 16.45
C VAL A 146 12.64 -1.29 16.62
N TYR A 147 13.47 -0.28 16.50
CA TYR A 147 14.91 -0.42 16.66
C TYR A 147 15.37 0.25 17.95
N ASP A 148 16.11 -0.50 18.77
CA ASP A 148 16.74 -0.01 19.97
C ASP A 148 18.23 0.31 19.71
N ASN A 149 18.59 1.57 19.88
CA ASN A 149 19.95 2.05 19.62
C ASN A 149 20.97 1.60 20.67
N GLU A 150 20.54 1.22 21.87
CA GLU A 150 21.45 0.81 22.96
C GLU A 150 21.91 -0.63 22.78
N THR A 151 20.99 -1.50 22.37
CA THR A 151 21.25 -2.93 22.15
C THR A 151 21.54 -3.29 20.70
N ASP A 152 21.38 -2.35 19.76
CA ASP A 152 21.51 -2.57 18.31
C ASP A 152 20.56 -3.65 17.77
N MET A 153 19.36 -3.73 18.36
CA MET A 153 18.39 -4.78 18.06
C MET A 153 17.11 -4.23 17.45
N GLY A 154 16.58 -4.95 16.46
CA GLY A 154 15.30 -4.67 15.83
C GLY A 154 14.23 -5.70 16.21
N LEU A 155 13.00 -5.25 16.44
CA LEU A 155 11.86 -6.10 16.74
C LEU A 155 10.68 -5.73 15.83
N ILE A 156 10.12 -6.73 15.12
CA ILE A 156 8.90 -6.54 14.33
C ILE A 156 7.71 -6.44 15.28
N MET A 157 7.14 -5.25 15.40
CA MET A 157 5.99 -4.96 16.27
C MET A 157 4.65 -5.11 15.57
N HIS A 158 4.61 -4.90 14.27
CA HIS A 158 3.41 -5.03 13.46
C HIS A 158 3.75 -5.60 12.09
N ALA A 159 2.87 -6.43 11.56
CA ALA A 159 2.94 -6.94 10.21
C ALA A 159 1.52 -7.12 9.66
N ASP A 160 1.29 -6.73 8.42
CA ASP A 160 -0.02 -6.83 7.80
C ASP A 160 0.08 -7.20 6.31
N VAL A 161 -0.77 -8.13 5.88
CA VAL A 161 -0.88 -8.57 4.49
C VAL A 161 -2.08 -7.86 3.87
N LYS A 162 -1.83 -7.13 2.81
CA LYS A 162 -2.83 -6.43 2.00
C LYS A 162 -2.85 -6.96 0.56
N GLU A 163 -3.83 -6.55 -0.19
CA GLU A 163 -3.84 -6.73 -1.64
C GLU A 163 -2.56 -6.15 -2.26
N ASN A 164 -2.04 -6.78 -3.31
CA ASN A 164 -0.82 -6.32 -3.97
C ASN A 164 -0.97 -4.93 -4.63
N THR A 165 -2.20 -4.52 -4.90
CA THR A 165 -2.56 -3.17 -5.40
C THR A 165 -2.63 -2.11 -4.31
N TYR A 166 -2.63 -2.51 -3.02
CA TYR A 166 -2.61 -1.59 -1.90
C TYR A 166 -1.25 -0.90 -1.84
N SER A 167 -1.24 0.42 -1.99
CA SER A 167 0.01 1.17 -2.12
C SER A 167 0.71 1.39 -0.78
N ASP A 168 2.03 1.49 -0.82
CA ASP A 168 2.84 1.81 0.34
C ASP A 168 2.40 3.15 0.99
N ALA A 169 2.00 4.13 0.16
CA ALA A 169 1.48 5.41 0.63
C ALA A 169 0.14 5.27 1.39
N GLN A 170 -0.77 4.41 0.92
CA GLN A 170 -2.02 4.11 1.65
C GLN A 170 -1.74 3.39 2.96
N TYR A 171 -0.81 2.42 2.95
CA TYR A 171 -0.44 1.71 4.17
C TYR A 171 0.14 2.66 5.22
N GLY A 172 1.04 3.58 4.82
CA GLY A 172 1.61 4.59 5.72
C GLY A 172 0.55 5.50 6.32
N GLU A 173 -0.40 5.98 5.52
CA GLU A 173 -1.50 6.81 5.98
C GLU A 173 -2.40 6.07 6.99
N ASP A 174 -2.85 4.87 6.62
CA ASP A 174 -3.73 4.07 7.49
C ASP A 174 -3.04 3.68 8.80
N PHE A 175 -1.76 3.36 8.75
CA PHE A 175 -0.98 3.06 9.95
C PHE A 175 -0.89 4.27 10.87
N VAL A 176 -0.46 5.42 10.38
CA VAL A 176 -0.30 6.63 11.19
C VAL A 176 -1.65 7.09 11.76
N LYS A 177 -2.71 7.01 10.97
CA LYS A 177 -4.05 7.45 11.36
C LYS A 177 -4.73 6.53 12.36
N ASN A 178 -4.63 5.21 12.15
CA ASN A 178 -5.52 4.25 12.81
C ASN A 178 -4.81 3.30 13.77
N HIS A 179 -3.49 3.08 13.64
CA HIS A 179 -2.82 2.07 14.44
C HIS A 179 -2.41 2.62 15.81
N PRO A 180 -2.75 1.94 16.93
CA PRO A 180 -2.42 2.42 18.28
C PRO A 180 -0.93 2.69 18.49
N LEU A 181 -0.08 1.86 17.90
CA LEU A 181 1.38 2.00 17.99
C LEU A 181 1.88 3.37 17.48
N ALA A 182 1.22 3.97 16.49
CA ALA A 182 1.60 5.28 15.97
C ALA A 182 1.53 6.39 17.02
N LYS A 183 0.63 6.26 18.01
CA LYS A 183 0.49 7.21 19.13
C LYS A 183 1.58 7.07 20.19
N GLU A 184 2.29 5.94 20.18
CA GLU A 184 3.36 5.64 21.14
C GLU A 184 4.76 5.92 20.57
N MET A 185 4.81 6.44 19.32
CA MET A 185 6.04 6.67 18.59
C MET A 185 6.47 8.13 18.63
N ASP A 186 7.77 8.37 18.82
CA ASP A 186 8.36 9.69 18.66
C ASP A 186 8.83 9.95 17.22
N THR A 187 9.34 8.91 16.56
CA THR A 187 9.93 9.03 15.23
C THR A 187 9.61 7.80 14.37
N LEU A 188 9.23 8.05 13.13
CA LEU A 188 8.95 7.05 12.11
C LEU A 188 9.82 7.30 10.87
N ALA A 189 10.69 6.35 10.51
CA ALA A 189 11.49 6.41 9.30
C ALA A 189 10.96 5.45 8.23
N VAL A 190 10.65 5.98 7.05
CA VAL A 190 10.00 5.25 5.95
C VAL A 190 10.67 5.50 4.60
N ASP A 191 10.36 4.65 3.62
CA ASP A 191 10.75 4.91 2.23
C ASP A 191 9.96 6.08 1.64
N GLY A 192 10.51 6.68 0.59
CA GLY A 192 9.82 7.74 -0.16
C GLY A 192 8.49 7.30 -0.79
N ALA A 193 8.32 6.00 -1.05
CA ALA A 193 7.07 5.44 -1.55
C ALA A 193 5.89 5.60 -0.58
N TYR A 194 6.15 5.77 0.73
CA TYR A 194 5.13 6.01 1.76
C TYR A 194 4.69 7.47 1.85
N TYR A 195 5.32 8.38 1.09
CA TYR A 195 4.98 9.79 1.15
C TYR A 195 3.58 10.07 0.64
N ARG A 196 2.77 10.67 1.51
CA ARG A 196 1.46 11.23 1.19
C ARG A 196 1.20 12.43 2.09
N GLN A 197 0.52 13.45 1.57
CA GLN A 197 0.21 14.67 2.34
C GLN A 197 -0.59 14.36 3.60
N GLU A 198 -1.57 13.46 3.48
CA GLU A 198 -2.41 13.05 4.62
C GLU A 198 -1.59 12.31 5.69
N THR A 199 -0.59 11.51 5.29
CA THR A 199 0.33 10.85 6.24
C THR A 199 1.11 11.88 7.06
N VAL A 200 1.64 12.93 6.41
CA VAL A 200 2.36 14.01 7.09
C VAL A 200 1.41 14.77 8.02
N LYS A 201 0.20 15.09 7.55
CA LYS A 201 -0.80 15.79 8.35
C LYS A 201 -1.15 15.01 9.63
N HIS A 202 -1.44 13.72 9.51
CA HIS A 202 -1.76 12.88 10.68
C HIS A 202 -0.54 12.70 11.61
N ALA A 203 0.67 12.63 11.06
CA ALA A 203 1.88 12.60 11.87
C ALA A 203 2.05 13.89 12.68
N ASP A 204 1.85 15.07 12.07
CA ASP A 204 1.89 16.35 12.74
C ASP A 204 0.83 16.45 13.87
N GLU A 205 -0.39 15.96 13.63
CA GLU A 205 -1.49 15.90 14.62
C GLU A 205 -1.12 15.04 15.85
N LEU A 206 -0.34 13.98 15.65
CA LEU A 206 0.16 13.11 16.71
C LEU A 206 1.45 13.62 17.38
N GLY A 207 2.09 14.63 16.85
CA GLY A 207 3.44 15.02 17.26
C GLY A 207 4.53 14.03 16.85
N LEU A 208 4.24 13.15 15.88
CA LEU A 208 5.13 12.12 15.37
C LEU A 208 6.09 12.70 14.32
N GLU A 209 7.38 12.64 14.57
CA GLU A 209 8.38 12.98 13.55
C GLU A 209 8.44 11.90 12.49
N ILE A 210 8.05 12.23 11.24
CA ILE A 210 8.18 11.31 10.12
C ILE A 210 9.38 11.67 9.24
N ASN A 211 10.23 10.69 8.92
CA ASN A 211 11.41 10.83 8.07
C ASN A 211 11.26 9.96 6.82
N PHE A 212 11.13 10.59 5.66
CA PHE A 212 11.15 9.90 4.37
C PHE A 212 12.57 9.83 3.84
N SER A 213 13.07 8.63 3.50
CA SER A 213 14.43 8.46 2.98
C SER A 213 14.69 9.27 1.71
N GLN A 214 13.66 9.45 0.90
CA GLN A 214 13.63 10.30 -0.29
C GLN A 214 12.21 10.77 -0.57
N MET A 215 12.07 11.80 -1.40
CA MET A 215 10.76 12.25 -1.86
C MET A 215 10.69 12.25 -3.37
N THR A 216 9.58 11.74 -3.91
CA THR A 216 9.26 11.83 -5.34
C THR A 216 8.82 13.24 -5.72
N GLY A 217 8.87 13.56 -7.01
CA GLY A 217 8.46 14.84 -7.56
C GLY A 217 9.59 15.86 -7.65
N ARG A 218 9.27 17.05 -8.21
CA ARG A 218 10.25 18.09 -8.46
C ARG A 218 10.75 18.70 -7.13
N ALA A 219 12.05 18.61 -6.90
CA ALA A 219 12.68 19.31 -5.79
C ALA A 219 12.47 20.84 -5.92
N VAL A 220 12.51 21.55 -4.80
CA VAL A 220 12.68 23.00 -4.84
C VAL A 220 14.03 23.25 -5.51
N ALA A 221 14.08 24.15 -6.49
CA ALA A 221 15.33 24.48 -7.13
C ALA A 221 16.33 24.97 -6.06
N GLU A 222 17.61 24.62 -6.16
CA GLU A 222 18.64 24.95 -5.17
C GLU A 222 18.73 26.47 -4.94
N ASP A 223 18.39 27.24 -5.96
CA ASP A 223 18.35 28.70 -5.97
C ASP A 223 16.99 29.28 -5.51
N SER A 224 16.02 28.46 -5.11
CA SER A 224 14.69 28.91 -4.68
C SER A 224 14.48 28.79 -3.18
N ILE A 225 13.73 29.70 -2.59
CA ILE A 225 13.35 29.69 -1.16
C ILE A 225 12.04 28.93 -0.99
N GLY A 226 12.03 27.97 -0.05
CA GLY A 226 10.82 27.24 0.31
C GLY A 226 9.80 28.15 1.00
N VAL A 227 8.51 27.84 0.83
CA VAL A 227 7.43 28.61 1.47
C VAL A 227 7.36 28.39 2.98
N ASP A 228 8.01 27.36 3.50
CA ASP A 228 8.19 27.04 4.91
C ASP A 228 9.02 28.11 5.66
N GLN A 229 9.76 28.97 4.93
CA GLN A 229 10.54 30.07 5.52
C GLN A 229 9.69 31.34 5.80
N PHE A 230 8.44 31.38 5.34
CA PHE A 230 7.52 32.47 5.71
C PHE A 230 6.98 32.22 7.12
N LYS A 231 6.98 33.28 7.96
CA LYS A 231 6.44 33.20 9.31
C LYS A 231 4.92 33.31 9.25
N ILE A 232 4.25 32.31 9.80
CA ILE A 232 2.80 32.22 9.87
C ILE A 232 2.41 32.29 11.34
N ASP A 233 1.40 33.07 11.64
CA ASP A 233 0.79 33.12 12.95
C ASP A 233 -0.02 31.86 13.23
N PRO A 234 0.21 31.15 14.34
CA PRO A 234 -0.46 29.85 14.60
C PRO A 234 -1.96 29.98 14.85
N GLU A 235 -2.44 31.12 15.40
CA GLU A 235 -3.85 31.31 15.71
C GLU A 235 -4.64 31.81 14.50
N THR A 236 -4.14 32.87 13.85
CA THR A 236 -4.83 33.49 12.71
C THR A 236 -4.51 32.83 11.38
N ARG A 237 -3.48 31.97 11.34
CA ARG A 237 -2.94 31.30 10.13
C ARG A 237 -2.54 32.28 9.02
N LYS A 238 -2.32 33.56 9.37
CA LYS A 238 -1.89 34.59 8.42
C LYS A 238 -0.37 34.67 8.35
N ILE A 239 0.14 35.00 7.16
CA ILE A 239 1.55 35.29 6.97
C ILE A 239 1.88 36.61 7.69
N THR A 240 2.81 36.57 8.62
CA THR A 240 3.23 37.74 9.42
C THR A 240 4.53 38.36 8.91
N ARG A 241 5.45 37.53 8.38
CA ARG A 241 6.73 38.00 7.82
C ARG A 241 7.20 37.16 6.66
N CYS A 242 7.85 37.79 5.68
CA CYS A 242 8.58 37.07 4.64
C CYS A 242 9.95 36.58 5.17
N PRO A 243 10.70 35.76 4.42
CA PRO A 243 12.03 35.27 4.83
C PRO A 243 13.02 36.35 5.20
N GLN A 244 12.92 37.52 4.58
CA GLN A 244 13.76 38.69 4.90
C GLN A 244 13.23 39.51 6.11
N GLY A 245 12.07 39.17 6.67
CA GLY A 245 11.50 39.80 7.86
C GLY A 245 10.50 40.93 7.58
N HIS A 246 10.20 41.25 6.32
CA HIS A 246 9.21 42.28 5.99
C HIS A 246 7.80 41.83 6.29
N GLN A 247 7.00 42.75 6.84
CA GLN A 247 5.58 42.51 7.08
C GLN A 247 4.76 42.68 5.77
N PRO A 248 3.74 41.85 5.53
CA PRO A 248 2.85 42.03 4.40
C PRO A 248 1.92 43.20 4.57
N ILE A 249 1.55 43.86 3.46
CA ILE A 249 0.50 44.92 3.41
C ILE A 249 -0.88 44.26 3.63
N PHE A 250 -1.02 43.02 3.15
CA PHE A 250 -2.25 42.24 3.20
C PHE A 250 -1.88 40.77 3.42
N SER A 251 -2.59 40.12 4.32
CA SER A 251 -2.44 38.71 4.56
C SER A 251 -3.82 38.10 4.83
N LEU A 252 -4.12 36.98 4.15
CA LEU A 252 -5.36 36.25 4.25
C LEU A 252 -5.06 34.75 4.30
N TYR A 253 -5.83 34.04 5.11
CA TYR A 253 -5.95 32.59 5.07
C TYR A 253 -7.36 32.21 4.60
N ASP A 254 -7.44 31.39 3.58
CA ASP A 254 -8.70 30.82 3.08
C ASP A 254 -8.84 29.40 3.67
N GLU A 255 -9.78 29.24 4.61
CA GLU A 255 -10.02 27.98 5.33
C GLU A 255 -10.54 26.87 4.41
N ILE A 256 -11.34 27.21 3.40
CA ILE A 256 -11.93 26.22 2.49
C ILE A 256 -10.86 25.64 1.55
N LYS A 257 -9.96 26.50 1.06
CA LYS A 257 -8.88 26.11 0.14
C LYS A 257 -7.59 25.74 0.87
N GLU A 258 -7.55 25.90 2.18
CA GLU A 258 -6.31 25.78 3.00
C GLU A 258 -5.13 26.54 2.38
N THR A 259 -5.37 27.82 1.98
CA THR A 259 -4.40 28.59 1.20
C THR A 259 -4.06 29.90 1.91
N HIS A 260 -2.76 30.15 2.06
CA HIS A 260 -2.21 31.40 2.55
C HIS A 260 -1.95 32.34 1.38
N THR A 261 -2.31 33.60 1.55
CA THR A 261 -2.08 34.65 0.54
C THR A 261 -1.52 35.89 1.23
N ALA A 262 -0.47 36.46 0.66
CA ALA A 262 0.09 37.73 1.15
C ALA A 262 0.51 38.64 0.02
N LYS A 263 0.51 39.96 0.32
CA LYS A 263 0.99 41.01 -0.57
C LYS A 263 2.02 41.85 0.15
N PHE A 264 3.08 42.23 -0.57
CA PHE A 264 4.22 43.00 -0.04
C PHE A 264 4.42 44.26 -0.88
N TYR A 265 4.96 45.34 -0.26
CA TYR A 265 5.33 46.55 -0.97
C TYR A 265 6.37 46.28 -2.06
N LYS A 266 6.23 46.93 -3.21
CA LYS A 266 7.17 46.76 -4.33
C LYS A 266 8.60 47.14 -3.93
N GLU A 267 8.75 48.24 -3.21
CA GLU A 267 10.04 48.75 -2.73
C GLU A 267 10.81 47.72 -1.89
N HIS A 268 10.10 46.99 -1.01
CA HIS A 268 10.72 45.97 -0.18
C HIS A 268 11.21 44.75 -1.01
N CYS A 269 10.44 44.34 -2.02
CA CYS A 269 10.80 43.17 -2.81
C CYS A 269 11.87 43.51 -3.88
N GLN A 270 11.77 44.67 -4.55
CA GLN A 270 12.72 45.07 -5.58
C GLN A 270 14.16 45.25 -5.03
N ASN A 271 14.29 45.72 -3.79
CA ASN A 271 15.56 45.88 -3.11
C ASN A 271 15.96 44.68 -2.23
N CYS A 272 15.23 43.56 -2.34
CA CYS A 272 15.45 42.39 -1.51
C CYS A 272 16.60 41.51 -2.04
N PRO A 273 17.62 41.19 -1.23
CA PRO A 273 18.72 40.34 -1.66
C PRO A 273 18.26 38.89 -1.98
N LEU A 274 17.07 38.52 -1.51
CA LEU A 274 16.47 37.18 -1.77
C LEU A 274 15.47 37.20 -2.94
N PHE A 275 15.34 38.31 -3.66
CA PHE A 275 14.29 38.48 -4.67
C PHE A 275 14.32 37.44 -5.76
N GLU A 276 15.49 37.17 -6.35
CA GLU A 276 15.67 36.15 -7.42
C GLU A 276 15.30 34.76 -6.97
N ARG A 277 15.41 34.47 -5.67
CA ARG A 277 15.13 33.18 -5.07
C ARG A 277 13.73 33.09 -4.48
N CYS A 278 13.03 34.22 -4.38
CA CYS A 278 11.73 34.32 -3.76
C CYS A 278 10.60 34.00 -4.79
N GLN A 279 9.61 33.22 -4.38
CA GLN A 279 8.52 32.80 -5.27
C GLN A 279 7.38 33.84 -5.40
N VAL A 280 7.63 35.11 -5.02
CA VAL A 280 6.65 36.18 -5.17
C VAL A 280 6.42 36.54 -6.62
N LYS A 281 5.17 36.87 -6.97
CA LYS A 281 4.76 37.26 -8.34
C LYS A 281 4.44 38.75 -8.35
N GLU A 282 4.92 39.45 -9.36
CA GLU A 282 4.62 40.86 -9.52
C GLU A 282 3.15 41.08 -9.91
N GLN A 283 2.52 42.02 -9.24
CA GLN A 283 1.20 42.55 -9.58
C GLN A 283 1.27 44.06 -9.78
N LYS A 284 0.22 44.69 -10.29
CA LYS A 284 0.18 46.12 -10.63
C LYS A 284 0.67 47.02 -9.48
N ARG A 285 0.31 46.75 -8.22
CA ARG A 285 0.59 47.58 -7.05
C ARG A 285 1.44 46.93 -5.98
N ALA A 286 1.70 45.65 -6.03
CA ALA A 286 2.39 44.88 -4.98
C ALA A 286 3.01 43.60 -5.54
N TYR A 287 3.89 42.96 -4.80
CA TYR A 287 4.25 41.57 -5.01
C TYR A 287 3.31 40.66 -4.22
N HIS A 288 2.92 39.57 -4.82
CA HIS A 288 1.94 38.64 -4.29
C HIS A 288 2.55 37.26 -4.18
N ILE A 289 2.22 36.57 -3.10
CA ILE A 289 2.49 35.13 -2.94
C ILE A 289 1.23 34.42 -2.49
N SER A 290 1.01 33.22 -2.99
CA SER A 290 -0.07 32.32 -2.54
C SER A 290 0.41 30.89 -2.57
N PHE A 291 0.19 30.15 -1.49
CA PHE A 291 0.56 28.75 -1.35
C PHE A 291 -0.37 28.02 -0.37
N SER A 292 -0.50 26.71 -0.57
CA SER A 292 -1.33 25.86 0.28
C SER A 292 -0.57 25.34 1.51
N GLU A 293 -1.30 24.91 2.53
CA GLU A 293 -0.76 24.17 3.68
C GLU A 293 0.08 22.96 3.25
N ASN A 294 -0.41 22.23 2.26
CA ASN A 294 0.29 21.08 1.70
C ASN A 294 1.66 21.45 1.11
N LYS A 295 1.79 22.64 0.52
CA LYS A 295 3.07 23.14 0.01
C LYS A 295 4.04 23.43 1.16
N ILE A 296 3.54 23.98 2.26
CA ILE A 296 4.35 24.24 3.47
C ILE A 296 4.89 22.91 4.01
N ARG A 297 4.01 21.92 4.24
CA ARG A 297 4.43 20.60 4.74
C ARG A 297 5.44 19.92 3.81
N THR A 298 5.22 20.04 2.49
CA THR A 298 6.16 19.51 1.50
C THR A 298 7.53 20.16 1.61
N ASP A 299 7.58 21.50 1.71
CA ASP A 299 8.84 22.24 1.78
C ASP A 299 9.53 22.00 3.14
N GLN A 300 8.79 21.93 4.25
CA GLN A 300 9.30 21.53 5.56
C GLN A 300 9.90 20.13 5.57
N THR A 301 9.23 19.17 4.91
CA THR A 301 9.76 17.81 4.79
C THR A 301 11.05 17.80 3.97
N ARG A 302 11.08 18.55 2.87
CA ARG A 302 12.27 18.68 2.02
C ARG A 302 13.42 19.40 2.67
N SER A 303 13.15 20.44 3.46
CA SER A 303 14.20 21.18 4.18
C SER A 303 14.94 20.34 5.23
N LYS A 304 14.29 19.30 5.74
CA LYS A 304 14.91 18.32 6.64
C LYS A 304 15.83 17.33 5.90
N MET A 305 15.65 17.14 4.59
CA MET A 305 16.45 16.20 3.80
C MET A 305 17.93 16.64 3.73
N GLY A 306 18.82 15.67 3.75
CA GLY A 306 20.27 15.94 3.71
C GLY A 306 20.88 16.38 5.05
N THR A 307 20.07 16.63 6.09
CA THR A 307 20.59 16.89 7.44
C THR A 307 21.22 15.63 8.04
N ASP A 308 22.09 15.78 9.03
CA ASP A 308 22.71 14.62 9.72
C ASP A 308 21.68 13.72 10.38
N ARG A 309 20.61 14.33 10.96
CA ARG A 309 19.50 13.58 11.53
C ARG A 309 18.77 12.77 10.46
N HIS A 310 18.46 13.39 9.33
CA HIS A 310 17.82 12.69 8.18
C HIS A 310 18.68 11.54 7.69
N ARG A 311 19.98 11.74 7.50
CA ARG A 311 20.92 10.69 7.07
C ARG A 311 20.96 9.52 8.06
N LYS A 312 21.03 9.84 9.36
CA LYS A 312 21.03 8.83 10.42
C LYS A 312 19.75 7.99 10.40
N LEU A 313 18.57 8.63 10.30
CA LEU A 313 17.27 7.94 10.26
C LEU A 313 17.11 7.12 8.97
N SER A 314 17.56 7.61 7.84
CA SER A 314 17.53 6.89 6.56
C SER A 314 18.46 5.67 6.58
N ASN A 315 19.59 5.73 7.25
CA ASN A 315 20.49 4.58 7.43
C ASN A 315 19.84 3.48 8.30
N TYR A 316 19.15 3.83 9.38
CA TYR A 316 18.39 2.85 10.16
C TYR A 316 17.30 2.19 9.30
N ARG A 317 16.56 2.99 8.53
CA ARG A 317 15.55 2.44 7.60
C ARG A 317 16.20 1.49 6.58
N ALA A 318 17.36 1.81 6.03
CA ALA A 318 18.05 0.93 5.10
C ALA A 318 18.47 -0.40 5.75
N GLY A 319 18.80 -0.42 7.04
CA GLY A 319 19.11 -1.64 7.79
C GLY A 319 17.96 -2.65 7.82
N VAL A 320 16.73 -2.16 7.81
CA VAL A 320 15.51 -3.00 7.80
C VAL A 320 15.36 -3.82 6.51
N GLU A 321 15.97 -3.43 5.40
CA GLU A 321 15.87 -4.16 4.11
C GLU A 321 16.41 -5.59 4.17
N GLY A 322 17.22 -5.91 5.17
CA GLY A 322 17.65 -7.28 5.46
C GLY A 322 16.50 -8.20 5.87
N VAL A 323 15.50 -7.67 6.57
CA VAL A 323 14.37 -8.45 7.10
C VAL A 323 13.53 -9.10 6.00
N PRO A 324 13.05 -8.39 4.97
CA PRO A 324 12.34 -9.00 3.84
C PRO A 324 13.15 -10.11 3.17
N SER A 325 14.44 -9.90 3.00
CA SER A 325 15.34 -10.88 2.38
C SER A 325 15.40 -12.18 3.18
N VAL A 326 15.48 -12.10 4.51
CA VAL A 326 15.46 -13.27 5.41
C VAL A 326 14.08 -13.94 5.37
N LEU A 327 12.98 -13.16 5.44
CA LEU A 327 11.62 -13.69 5.40
C LEU A 327 11.35 -14.44 4.10
N LYS A 328 11.80 -13.93 2.96
CA LYS A 328 11.66 -14.59 1.65
C LYS A 328 12.49 -15.89 1.59
N ARG A 329 13.78 -15.84 1.90
CA ARG A 329 14.71 -16.96 1.71
C ARG A 329 14.59 -18.05 2.77
N ALA A 330 14.60 -17.67 4.05
CA ALA A 330 14.59 -18.64 5.15
C ALA A 330 13.18 -19.10 5.51
N TYR A 331 12.18 -18.21 5.40
CA TYR A 331 10.82 -18.47 5.84
C TYR A 331 9.83 -18.69 4.71
N ARG A 332 10.29 -18.68 3.45
CA ARG A 332 9.47 -18.89 2.23
C ARG A 332 8.21 -18.02 2.21
N LEU A 333 8.35 -16.75 2.52
CA LEU A 333 7.22 -15.83 2.58
C LEU A 333 6.52 -15.70 1.22
N GLU A 334 7.26 -15.80 0.11
CA GLU A 334 6.71 -15.76 -1.25
C GLU A 334 5.90 -17.03 -1.61
N HIS A 335 6.03 -18.09 -0.83
CA HIS A 335 5.37 -19.39 -1.06
C HIS A 335 4.65 -19.86 0.19
N LEU A 336 3.73 -19.03 0.70
CA LEU A 336 2.90 -19.41 1.84
C LEU A 336 2.04 -20.64 1.50
N PRO A 337 1.89 -21.60 2.42
CA PRO A 337 1.10 -22.83 2.19
C PRO A 337 -0.41 -22.57 2.24
N VAL A 338 -0.82 -21.32 2.37
CA VAL A 338 -2.21 -20.86 2.48
C VAL A 338 -2.54 -19.90 1.36
N ARG A 339 -3.83 -19.73 1.07
CA ARG A 339 -4.37 -18.81 0.09
C ARG A 339 -5.39 -17.89 0.75
N GLY A 340 -5.55 -16.67 0.19
CA GLY A 340 -6.43 -15.63 0.72
C GLY A 340 -5.74 -14.75 1.76
N GLN A 341 -6.10 -13.47 1.76
CA GLN A 341 -5.50 -12.43 2.61
C GLN A 341 -5.61 -12.77 4.10
N VAL A 342 -6.80 -13.16 4.57
CA VAL A 342 -7.06 -13.49 5.98
C VAL A 342 -6.18 -14.65 6.46
N ARG A 343 -6.10 -15.73 5.68
CA ARG A 343 -5.29 -16.90 6.03
C ARG A 343 -3.80 -16.59 5.97
N SER A 344 -3.38 -15.76 5.04
CA SER A 344 -1.99 -15.30 4.91
C SER A 344 -1.59 -14.46 6.12
N ASN A 345 -2.43 -13.52 6.56
CA ASN A 345 -2.24 -12.77 7.80
C ASN A 345 -2.16 -13.70 9.01
N PHE A 346 -3.12 -14.62 9.16
CA PHE A 346 -3.12 -15.58 10.25
C PHE A 346 -1.85 -16.45 10.24
N CYS A 347 -1.48 -16.98 9.07
CA CYS A 347 -0.27 -17.80 8.92
C CYS A 347 1.01 -17.02 9.27
N LEU A 348 1.06 -15.73 8.94
CA LEU A 348 2.16 -14.85 9.27
C LEU A 348 2.29 -14.68 10.79
N HIS A 349 1.20 -14.33 11.47
CA HIS A 349 1.19 -14.04 12.90
C HIS A 349 1.38 -15.29 13.78
N HIS A 350 0.95 -16.48 13.31
CA HIS A 350 0.99 -17.72 14.07
C HIS A 350 2.12 -18.66 13.65
N ARG A 351 3.05 -18.23 12.78
CA ARG A 351 4.21 -19.09 12.48
C ARG A 351 5.18 -19.11 13.66
N PRO A 352 5.48 -20.33 14.19
CA PRO A 352 6.49 -20.50 15.26
C PRO A 352 7.85 -19.88 14.90
N LYS A 353 8.12 -19.71 13.60
CA LYS A 353 9.38 -19.15 13.10
C LYS A 353 9.42 -17.62 13.17
N LEU A 354 8.30 -16.91 12.99
CA LEU A 354 8.22 -15.47 13.28
C LEU A 354 8.25 -15.22 14.79
N GLN A 355 7.54 -16.05 15.55
CA GLN A 355 7.66 -16.10 17.01
C GLN A 355 9.09 -16.41 17.43
N LYS A 356 9.79 -17.30 16.74
CA LYS A 356 11.18 -17.66 17.04
C LYS A 356 12.19 -16.56 16.68
N MET A 357 11.93 -15.74 15.66
CA MET A 357 12.67 -14.49 15.44
C MET A 357 12.42 -13.50 16.59
N GLN A 358 11.19 -13.40 17.04
CA GLN A 358 10.83 -12.65 18.25
C GLN A 358 11.49 -13.26 19.50
N GLU A 359 11.56 -14.59 19.64
CA GLU A 359 12.15 -15.33 20.76
C GLU A 359 13.69 -15.34 20.77
N ILE A 360 14.36 -15.32 19.61
CA ILE A 360 15.82 -15.21 19.54
C ILE A 360 16.24 -13.83 20.06
N HIS A 361 15.48 -12.83 19.73
CA HIS A 361 15.67 -11.49 20.30
C HIS A 361 15.22 -11.39 21.77
N GLN A 362 14.22 -12.18 22.22
CA GLN A 362 13.77 -12.23 23.61
C GLN A 362 14.80 -12.79 24.61
N LYS A 363 15.64 -13.73 24.21
CA LYS A 363 16.66 -14.30 25.11
C LYS A 363 17.72 -13.29 25.51
N GLU A 364 17.87 -12.22 24.79
CA GLU A 364 18.82 -11.14 25.05
C GLU A 364 18.14 -9.86 25.59
N TRP A 365 16.81 -9.71 25.41
CA TRP A 365 16.04 -8.60 25.97
C TRP A 365 15.56 -8.93 27.39
N SER A 366 15.91 -8.08 28.34
CA SER A 366 15.42 -8.24 29.72
C SER A 366 13.90 -8.33 29.73
N SER A 367 13.40 -9.31 30.45
CA SER A 367 12.02 -9.81 30.57
C SER A 367 10.92 -8.76 30.81
N HIS A 368 11.25 -7.51 31.10
CA HIS A 368 10.31 -6.45 31.47
C HIS A 368 9.53 -5.85 30.30
N PHE A 369 10.13 -5.69 29.12
CA PHE A 369 9.48 -4.97 28.02
C PHE A 369 8.42 -5.81 27.30
N TYR A 370 8.72 -7.09 27.06
CA TYR A 370 7.82 -7.99 26.35
C TYR A 370 6.65 -8.48 27.23
N ALA A 371 6.91 -8.71 28.50
CA ALA A 371 5.88 -9.09 29.45
C ALA A 371 4.83 -8.00 29.64
N SER A 372 5.21 -6.71 29.62
CA SER A 372 4.27 -5.59 29.72
C SER A 372 3.42 -5.41 28.46
N TYR A 373 3.99 -5.62 27.27
CA TYR A 373 3.26 -5.51 26.00
C TYR A 373 2.27 -6.67 25.79
N ILE A 374 2.69 -7.92 26.07
CA ILE A 374 1.80 -9.08 25.97
C ILE A 374 0.70 -9.04 27.04
N SER A 375 1.01 -8.66 28.28
CA SER A 375 -0.02 -8.54 29.32
C SER A 375 -1.05 -7.47 28.99
N LYS A 376 -0.64 -6.33 28.40
CA LYS A 376 -1.53 -5.30 27.94
C LYS A 376 -2.44 -5.77 26.79
N LYS A 377 -1.89 -6.47 25.81
CA LYS A 377 -2.66 -7.00 24.67
C LYS A 377 -3.62 -8.13 25.06
N ILE A 378 -3.26 -8.94 26.05
CA ILE A 378 -4.14 -9.98 26.61
C ILE A 378 -5.22 -9.37 27.52
N CYS A 379 -4.93 -8.29 28.23
CA CYS A 379 -5.92 -7.54 29.03
C CYS A 379 -6.90 -6.78 28.16
N ASP A 380 -6.47 -6.17 27.04
CA ASP A 380 -7.35 -5.45 26.10
C ASP A 380 -8.33 -6.39 25.37
N GLN A 381 -7.99 -7.68 25.24
CA GLN A 381 -8.89 -8.72 24.71
C GLN A 381 -9.88 -9.29 25.73
N LYS A 382 -9.66 -9.03 27.02
CA LYS A 382 -10.57 -9.46 28.11
C LYS A 382 -11.07 -8.20 28.78
N ASN A 383 -12.14 -7.58 28.28
CA ASN A 383 -12.85 -6.49 28.94
C ASN A 383 -12.76 -6.57 30.48
N PHE A 384 -11.80 -5.88 31.07
CA PHE A 384 -11.76 -5.65 32.50
C PHE A 384 -11.19 -4.27 32.82
N ASP A 385 -12.04 -3.45 33.43
CA ASP A 385 -11.66 -2.20 34.08
C ASP A 385 -10.56 -2.40 35.11
N HIS A 386 -9.40 -1.78 34.90
CA HIS A 386 -8.59 -1.31 36.02
C HIS A 386 -7.80 -0.06 35.65
N LYS A 387 -8.12 1.01 36.37
CA LYS A 387 -7.39 2.26 36.42
C LYS A 387 -6.00 2.07 37.02
N ASP A 388 -5.09 2.93 36.55
CA ASP A 388 -3.79 3.26 37.11
C ASP A 388 -2.64 2.24 36.95
N SER A 389 -1.84 2.49 35.92
CA SER A 389 -0.39 2.46 36.04
C SER A 389 0.25 3.28 34.93
N THR A 390 0.74 4.45 35.30
CA THR A 390 1.65 5.29 34.54
C THR A 390 2.94 4.52 34.29
N LEU A 391 3.13 4.03 33.05
CA LEU A 391 4.41 3.52 32.56
C LEU A 391 5.13 4.64 31.86
N THR A 392 6.10 5.22 32.54
CA THR A 392 7.10 6.12 31.98
C THR A 392 8.04 5.32 31.09
N PHE A 393 7.95 5.54 29.79
CA PHE A 393 8.93 5.01 28.83
C PHE A 393 10.19 5.89 28.88
N PHE A 394 11.26 5.38 29.42
CA PHE A 394 12.61 5.94 29.29
C PHE A 394 13.32 5.20 28.14
N GLY A 395 13.73 5.94 27.12
CA GLY A 395 14.58 5.49 26.02
C GLY A 395 14.14 6.04 24.67
N ASN A 396 15.04 6.71 23.95
CA ASN A 396 14.83 7.20 22.57
C ASN A 396 14.64 6.00 21.62
N LYS A 397 13.40 5.52 21.47
CA LYS A 397 13.07 4.42 20.57
C LYS A 397 12.73 4.98 19.21
N LYS A 398 13.32 4.41 18.16
CA LYS A 398 13.06 4.77 16.77
C LYS A 398 12.39 3.63 16.09
N LEU A 399 11.28 3.92 15.43
CA LEU A 399 10.50 2.96 14.67
C LEU A 399 10.80 3.10 13.19
N VAL A 400 10.95 1.97 12.50
CA VAL A 400 11.37 1.93 11.11
C VAL A 400 10.44 0.98 10.34
N PHE A 401 9.87 1.45 9.21
CA PHE A 401 9.10 0.61 8.31
C PHE A 401 10.00 -0.19 7.37
N GLY A 402 9.65 -1.46 7.15
CA GLY A 402 10.19 -2.29 6.09
C GLY A 402 9.13 -2.57 5.01
N ILE A 403 9.58 -2.75 3.79
CA ILE A 403 8.77 -3.08 2.61
C ILE A 403 8.50 -4.58 2.54
#